data_16ae9ac57f4345b55ad7e7722088d94b
#
_entry.id   16ae9ac57f4345b55ad7e7722088d94b
#
_cell.length_a   1.000
_cell.length_b   1.000
_cell.length_c   1.000
_cell.angle_alpha   90.00
_cell.angle_beta   90.00
_cell.angle_gamma   90.00
#
_symmetry.space_group_name_H-M   'P 1'
#
loop_
_entity.id
_entity.type
_entity.pdbx_description
1 polymer ?
#
loop_
_entity_poly.entity_id
_entity_poly.type
_entity_poly.pdbx_seq_one_letter_code
_entity_poly.pdbx_strand_id
1 'polypeptide(L)'
;MMKLIAKATIQIQKPIDEVFEGIVNPENMTKYFISESSGRLETGKELIWKFSESPDECSVKEVKVETNRSVSFVWDDETVVNITLESQHDKSTLVKVTEDGKAYSEDNLKWVIGNTEGWANFLACMKAYLEYGIFLRKGAFDFMRKN
;
A
#
# COMPACT_ATOMS: atom_id res chain seq x y z
N MET A 1 -2.51 7.80 25.97
CA MET A 1 -3.48 8.18 24.93
C MET A 1 -3.60 7.08 23.91
N MET A 2 -4.81 6.69 23.58
CA MET A 2 -5.06 5.62 22.61
C MET A 2 -4.78 6.11 21.20
N LYS A 3 -4.03 5.32 20.43
CA LYS A 3 -3.79 5.59 19.01
C LYS A 3 -4.65 4.67 18.17
N LEU A 4 -5.04 5.17 17.01
CA LEU A 4 -5.76 4.39 16.01
C LEU A 4 -4.75 3.86 14.99
N ILE A 5 -4.90 2.59 14.64
CA ILE A 5 -4.03 1.93 13.66
C ILE A 5 -4.91 1.19 12.66
N ALA A 6 -4.79 1.57 11.38
CA ALA A 6 -5.43 0.82 10.30
C ALA A 6 -4.57 -0.43 10.02
N LYS A 7 -5.20 -1.58 9.85
CA LYS A 7 -4.51 -2.86 9.62
C LYS A 7 -5.22 -3.67 8.56
N ALA A 8 -4.44 -4.36 7.74
CA ALA A 8 -4.96 -5.34 6.79
C ALA A 8 -3.89 -6.41 6.57
N THR A 9 -4.34 -7.62 6.28
CA THR A 9 -3.44 -8.77 6.09
C THR A 9 -4.01 -9.67 5.01
N ILE A 10 -3.12 -10.20 4.16
CA ILE A 10 -3.50 -11.19 3.16
C ILE A 10 -2.33 -12.15 2.92
N GLN A 11 -2.64 -13.34 2.44
CA GLN A 11 -1.62 -14.31 2.00
C GLN A 11 -1.61 -14.34 0.48
N ILE A 12 -0.43 -14.16 -0.10
CA ILE A 12 -0.24 -14.17 -1.56
C ILE A 12 0.54 -15.44 -1.91
N GLN A 13 0.03 -16.19 -2.88
CA GLN A 13 0.59 -17.47 -3.30
C GLN A 13 1.76 -17.26 -4.27
N LYS A 14 2.72 -16.45 -3.83
CA LYS A 14 3.95 -16.15 -4.56
C LYS A 14 5.12 -16.05 -3.58
N PRO A 15 6.35 -16.36 -4.04
CA PRO A 15 7.54 -16.24 -3.20
C PRO A 15 7.78 -14.79 -2.76
N ILE A 16 8.46 -14.65 -1.64
CA ILE A 16 8.66 -13.34 -0.98
C ILE A 16 9.40 -12.33 -1.87
N ASP A 17 10.35 -12.79 -2.68
CA ASP A 17 11.08 -11.91 -3.60
C ASP A 17 10.18 -11.33 -4.70
N GLU A 18 9.23 -12.12 -5.21
CA GLU A 18 8.27 -11.63 -6.20
C GLU A 18 7.30 -10.63 -5.57
N VAL A 19 6.83 -10.91 -4.36
CA VAL A 19 5.93 -10.00 -3.63
C VAL A 19 6.66 -8.69 -3.31
N PHE A 20 7.91 -8.79 -2.87
CA PHE A 20 8.72 -7.60 -2.58
C PHE A 20 8.87 -6.72 -3.83
N GLU A 21 9.25 -7.30 -4.97
CA GLU A 21 9.33 -6.56 -6.23
C GLU A 21 7.96 -5.99 -6.64
N GLY A 22 6.90 -6.69 -6.35
CA GLY A 22 5.54 -6.22 -6.58
C GLY A 22 5.22 -4.92 -5.85
N ILE A 23 5.88 -4.68 -4.73
CA ILE A 23 5.65 -3.47 -3.91
C ILE A 23 6.60 -2.35 -4.29
N VAL A 24 7.90 -2.63 -4.44
CA VAL A 24 8.89 -1.57 -4.61
C VAL A 24 9.07 -1.11 -6.06
N ASN A 25 8.73 -1.96 -7.01
CA ASN A 25 8.91 -1.64 -8.43
C ASN A 25 7.66 -0.95 -8.98
N PRO A 26 7.77 0.31 -9.45
CA PRO A 26 6.60 1.03 -9.98
C PRO A 26 5.97 0.37 -11.20
N GLU A 27 6.72 -0.40 -11.99
CA GLU A 27 6.13 -1.15 -13.11
C GLU A 27 5.06 -2.13 -12.62
N ASN A 28 5.23 -2.68 -11.41
CA ASN A 28 4.25 -3.56 -10.80
C ASN A 28 3.17 -2.77 -10.06
N MET A 29 3.57 -1.81 -9.25
CA MET A 29 2.63 -1.07 -8.41
C MET A 29 1.61 -0.27 -9.22
N THR A 30 1.97 0.19 -10.40
CA THR A 30 1.04 0.88 -11.31
C THR A 30 -0.01 -0.05 -11.91
N LYS A 31 0.13 -1.34 -11.74
CA LYS A 31 -0.86 -2.32 -12.22
C LYS A 31 -1.94 -2.64 -11.18
N TYR A 32 -1.76 -2.21 -9.92
CA TYR A 32 -2.74 -2.56 -8.91
C TYR A 32 -2.99 -1.49 -7.85
N PHE A 33 -2.26 -0.40 -7.83
CA PHE A 33 -2.43 0.61 -6.77
C PHE A 33 -2.37 2.04 -7.30
N ILE A 34 -1.20 2.50 -7.70
CA ILE A 34 -0.98 3.88 -8.16
C ILE A 34 -1.08 3.96 -9.69
N SER A 35 -1.29 5.16 -10.22
CA SER A 35 -1.26 5.38 -11.67
C SER A 35 0.14 5.77 -12.15
N GLU A 36 0.89 6.50 -11.32
CA GLU A 36 2.26 6.92 -11.65
C GLU A 36 3.10 7.01 -10.38
N SER A 37 4.40 6.79 -10.53
CA SER A 37 5.39 7.03 -9.48
C SER A 37 6.62 7.69 -10.10
N SER A 38 7.25 8.59 -9.35
CA SER A 38 8.49 9.23 -9.79
C SER A 38 9.70 8.28 -9.70
N GLY A 39 9.57 7.13 -9.08
CA GLY A 39 10.66 6.17 -8.98
C GLY A 39 10.33 4.96 -8.12
N ARG A 40 11.35 4.13 -7.95
CA ARG A 40 11.28 2.91 -7.13
C ARG A 40 11.33 3.27 -5.64
N LEU A 41 10.64 2.52 -4.80
CA LEU A 41 10.75 2.67 -3.35
C LEU A 41 12.14 2.21 -2.91
N GLU A 42 12.94 3.17 -2.46
CA GLU A 42 14.30 2.93 -1.98
C GLU A 42 14.55 3.78 -0.74
N THR A 43 15.33 3.25 0.18
CA THR A 43 15.65 3.94 1.43
C THR A 43 16.25 5.32 1.16
N GLY A 44 15.69 6.33 1.81
CA GLY A 44 16.16 7.72 1.72
C GLY A 44 15.62 8.52 0.56
N LYS A 45 14.86 7.91 -0.35
CA LYS A 45 14.26 8.63 -1.47
C LYS A 45 12.93 9.25 -1.10
N GLU A 46 12.63 10.38 -1.71
CA GLU A 46 11.30 10.98 -1.68
C GLU A 46 10.67 10.77 -3.06
N LEU A 47 9.41 10.36 -3.06
CA LEU A 47 8.70 10.02 -4.29
C LEU A 47 7.41 10.82 -4.39
N ILE A 48 6.92 10.94 -5.62
CA ILE A 48 5.59 11.48 -5.89
C ILE A 48 4.77 10.37 -6.53
N TRP A 49 3.64 10.07 -5.91
CA TRP A 49 2.66 9.13 -6.44
C TRP A 49 1.43 9.86 -6.95
N LYS A 50 0.82 9.31 -7.97
CA LYS A 50 -0.47 9.77 -8.48
C LYS A 50 -1.44 8.61 -8.47
N PHE A 51 -2.71 8.93 -8.25
CA PHE A 51 -3.80 7.95 -8.29
C PHE A 51 -4.78 8.34 -9.39
N SER A 52 -5.32 7.35 -10.09
CA SER A 52 -6.22 7.61 -11.21
C SER A 52 -7.53 8.29 -10.79
N GLU A 53 -7.95 8.12 -9.54
CA GLU A 53 -9.19 8.68 -9.02
C GLU A 53 -9.03 10.09 -8.43
N SER A 54 -7.81 10.60 -8.36
CA SER A 54 -7.55 11.92 -7.76
C SER A 54 -6.65 12.76 -8.66
N PRO A 55 -6.91 14.09 -8.77
CA PRO A 55 -6.01 14.98 -9.50
C PRO A 55 -4.77 15.35 -8.69
N ASP A 56 -4.76 15.08 -7.40
CA ASP A 56 -3.69 15.50 -6.50
C ASP A 56 -2.52 14.54 -6.51
N GLU A 57 -1.33 15.11 -6.34
CA GLU A 57 -0.12 14.33 -6.15
C GLU A 57 0.03 13.95 -4.68
N CYS A 58 0.59 12.77 -4.42
CA CYS A 58 0.82 12.27 -3.08
C CYS A 58 2.33 12.20 -2.83
N SER A 59 2.80 12.92 -1.82
CA SER A 59 4.20 12.89 -1.43
C SER A 59 4.47 11.67 -0.55
N VAL A 60 5.52 10.92 -0.90
CA VAL A 60 5.96 9.73 -0.15
C VAL A 60 7.40 9.99 0.29
N LYS A 61 7.63 10.01 1.60
CA LYS A 61 8.94 10.38 2.16
C LYS A 61 9.33 9.44 3.29
N GLU A 62 10.54 9.62 3.79
CA GLU A 62 11.11 8.78 4.86
C GLU A 62 11.00 7.30 4.55
N VAL A 63 11.28 6.96 3.29
CA VAL A 63 11.22 5.57 2.82
C VAL A 63 12.34 4.76 3.45
N LYS A 64 11.97 3.60 3.99
CA LYS A 64 12.91 2.61 4.52
C LYS A 64 12.54 1.27 3.94
N VAL A 65 13.51 0.62 3.32
CA VAL A 65 13.31 -0.67 2.65
C VAL A 65 14.30 -1.68 3.20
N GLU A 66 13.81 -2.82 3.66
CA GLU A 66 14.62 -3.99 3.98
C GLU A 66 14.22 -5.08 2.99
N THR A 67 15.16 -5.50 2.16
CA THR A 67 14.92 -6.44 1.06
C THR A 67 14.20 -7.70 1.54
N ASN A 68 13.08 -8.03 0.87
CA ASN A 68 12.26 -9.20 1.16
C ASN A 68 11.68 -9.24 2.59
N ARG A 69 11.62 -8.10 3.26
CA ARG A 69 11.18 -8.06 4.65
C ARG A 69 10.17 -6.96 4.95
N SER A 70 10.49 -5.72 4.60
CA SER A 70 9.60 -4.61 4.93
C SER A 70 9.83 -3.39 4.06
N VAL A 71 8.76 -2.62 3.93
CA VAL A 71 8.79 -1.30 3.30
C VAL A 71 7.99 -0.37 4.19
N SER A 72 8.57 0.76 4.57
CA SER A 72 7.84 1.77 5.33
C SER A 72 8.04 3.15 4.72
N PHE A 73 7.06 4.01 4.92
CA PHE A 73 7.11 5.38 4.44
C PHE A 73 6.11 6.25 5.18
N VAL A 74 6.30 7.55 5.04
CA VAL A 74 5.37 8.57 5.52
C VAL A 74 4.79 9.26 4.30
N TRP A 75 3.50 9.45 4.25
CA TRP A 75 2.88 10.16 3.13
C TRP A 75 2.10 11.41 3.57
N ASP A 76 1.33 12.02 2.67
CA ASP A 76 0.78 13.37 2.85
C ASP A 76 0.10 13.64 4.20
N ASP A 77 -0.57 12.64 4.76
CA ASP A 77 -1.25 12.76 6.05
C ASP A 77 -0.31 12.76 7.26
N GLU A 78 1.01 12.67 7.00
CA GLU A 78 2.02 12.50 8.05
C GLU A 78 1.82 11.22 8.87
N THR A 79 1.12 10.26 8.31
CA THR A 79 0.95 8.93 8.93
C THR A 79 2.02 7.98 8.42
N VAL A 80 2.38 7.00 9.24
CA VAL A 80 3.43 6.04 8.92
C VAL A 80 2.81 4.75 8.43
N VAL A 81 3.18 4.34 7.23
CA VAL A 81 2.74 3.08 6.65
C VAL A 81 3.88 2.08 6.76
N ASN A 82 3.56 0.88 7.25
CA ASN A 82 4.49 -0.24 7.29
C ASN A 82 3.88 -1.42 6.54
N ILE A 83 4.63 -1.96 5.59
CA ILE A 83 4.26 -3.18 4.87
C ILE A 83 5.31 -4.22 5.23
N THR A 84 4.90 -5.30 5.88
CA THR A 84 5.82 -6.36 6.28
C THR A 84 5.50 -7.64 5.53
N LEU A 85 6.56 -8.37 5.19
CA LEU A 85 6.48 -9.62 4.44
C LEU A 85 7.02 -10.75 5.30
N GLU A 86 6.31 -11.87 5.30
CA GLU A 86 6.73 -13.05 6.04
C GLU A 86 6.53 -14.29 5.16
N SER A 87 7.64 -14.97 4.89
CA SER A 87 7.59 -16.20 4.08
C SER A 87 6.93 -17.31 4.90
N GLN A 88 6.01 -18.01 4.27
CA GLN A 88 5.32 -19.15 4.88
C GLN A 88 6.02 -20.45 4.47
N HIS A 89 5.74 -21.53 5.19
CA HIS A 89 6.38 -22.82 4.93
C HIS A 89 6.09 -23.39 3.55
N ASP A 90 5.00 -22.99 2.92
CA ASP A 90 4.65 -23.41 1.55
C ASP A 90 5.21 -22.46 0.49
N LYS A 91 6.10 -21.55 0.89
CA LYS A 91 6.74 -20.53 0.05
C LYS A 91 5.77 -19.43 -0.44
N SER A 92 4.58 -19.36 0.11
CA SER A 92 3.72 -18.20 -0.07
C SER A 92 4.17 -17.10 0.89
N THR A 93 3.58 -15.91 0.76
CA THR A 93 3.99 -14.74 1.54
C THR A 93 2.79 -14.14 2.26
N LEU A 94 2.95 -13.94 3.56
CA LEU A 94 1.99 -13.18 4.33
C LEU A 94 2.36 -11.71 4.24
N VAL A 95 1.42 -10.86 3.84
CA VAL A 95 1.62 -9.42 3.69
C VAL A 95 0.74 -8.71 4.70
N LYS A 96 1.36 -7.90 5.55
CA LYS A 96 0.64 -7.11 6.56
C LYS A 96 0.90 -5.64 6.31
N VAL A 97 -0.16 -4.84 6.36
CA VAL A 97 -0.05 -3.39 6.27
C VAL A 97 -0.58 -2.78 7.56
N THR A 98 0.16 -1.82 8.09
CA THR A 98 -0.33 -0.99 9.18
C THR A 98 -0.12 0.47 8.80
N GLU A 99 -1.04 1.32 9.25
CA GLU A 99 -0.88 2.77 9.11
C GLU A 99 -1.26 3.41 10.44
N ASP A 100 -0.34 4.19 11.02
CA ASP A 100 -0.57 4.85 12.31
C ASP A 100 -0.19 6.33 12.27
N GLY A 101 -0.45 7.03 13.35
CA GLY A 101 -0.13 8.45 13.48
C GLY A 101 -1.31 9.31 13.86
N LYS A 102 -2.50 8.73 14.04
CA LYS A 102 -3.70 9.46 14.43
C LYS A 102 -4.12 9.08 15.86
N ALA A 103 -4.38 10.09 16.69
CA ALA A 103 -4.93 9.87 18.01
C ALA A 103 -6.41 9.53 17.93
N TYR A 104 -6.95 8.88 18.94
CA TYR A 104 -8.37 8.58 19.00
C TYR A 104 -9.20 9.88 18.98
N SER A 105 -10.18 9.94 18.09
CA SER A 105 -11.21 10.96 18.01
C SER A 105 -12.33 10.42 17.10
N GLU A 106 -13.50 11.04 17.14
CA GLU A 106 -14.59 10.62 16.25
C GLU A 106 -14.23 10.80 14.78
N ASP A 107 -13.57 11.90 14.44
CA ASP A 107 -13.11 12.14 13.07
C ASP A 107 -12.06 11.12 12.65
N ASN A 108 -11.13 10.80 13.55
CA ASN A 108 -10.10 9.82 13.24
C ASN A 108 -10.63 8.39 13.21
N LEU A 109 -11.78 8.10 13.84
CA LEU A 109 -12.45 6.81 13.65
C LEU A 109 -12.89 6.64 12.20
N LYS A 110 -13.40 7.69 11.58
CA LYS A 110 -13.76 7.64 10.15
C LYS A 110 -12.52 7.39 9.30
N TRP A 111 -11.41 8.06 9.65
CA TRP A 111 -10.15 7.86 8.96
C TRP A 111 -9.69 6.41 9.05
N VAL A 112 -9.67 5.81 10.24
CA VAL A 112 -9.17 4.45 10.40
C VAL A 112 -10.05 3.42 9.70
N ILE A 113 -11.37 3.62 9.71
CA ILE A 113 -12.30 2.74 9.00
C ILE A 113 -12.05 2.82 7.50
N GLY A 114 -11.96 4.03 6.95
CA GLY A 114 -11.72 4.23 5.52
C GLY A 114 -10.36 3.72 5.07
N ASN A 115 -9.33 3.94 5.85
CA ASN A 115 -7.98 3.49 5.49
C ASN A 115 -7.83 1.98 5.66
N THR A 116 -8.51 1.37 6.63
CA THR A 116 -8.55 -0.10 6.74
C THR A 116 -9.18 -0.72 5.51
N GLU A 117 -10.30 -0.15 5.04
CA GLU A 117 -10.95 -0.58 3.79
C GLU A 117 -9.99 -0.40 2.60
N GLY A 118 -9.33 0.76 2.53
CA GLY A 118 -8.38 1.05 1.46
C GLY A 118 -7.22 0.07 1.42
N TRP A 119 -6.66 -0.28 2.58
CA TRP A 119 -5.55 -1.24 2.62
C TRP A 119 -6.01 -2.65 2.31
N ALA A 120 -7.22 -3.04 2.71
CA ALA A 120 -7.76 -4.34 2.33
C ALA A 120 -7.93 -4.43 0.81
N ASN A 121 -8.43 -3.37 0.18
CA ASN A 121 -8.55 -3.31 -1.29
C ASN A 121 -7.18 -3.33 -1.97
N PHE A 122 -6.20 -2.61 -1.43
CA PHE A 122 -4.82 -2.63 -1.91
C PHE A 122 -4.27 -4.05 -1.96
N LEU A 123 -4.43 -4.80 -0.87
CA LEU A 123 -3.93 -6.16 -0.79
C LEU A 123 -4.67 -7.11 -1.73
N ALA A 124 -5.98 -6.98 -1.85
CA ALA A 124 -6.76 -7.79 -2.78
C ALA A 124 -6.35 -7.53 -4.22
N CYS A 125 -6.13 -6.27 -4.57
CA CYS A 125 -5.68 -5.88 -5.91
C CYS A 125 -4.27 -6.38 -6.20
N MET A 126 -3.37 -6.33 -5.21
CA MET A 126 -2.03 -6.88 -5.32
C MET A 126 -2.07 -8.38 -5.60
N LYS A 127 -2.88 -9.11 -4.83
CA LYS A 127 -3.04 -10.55 -5.00
C LYS A 127 -3.58 -10.89 -6.39
N ALA A 128 -4.60 -10.18 -6.84
CA ALA A 128 -5.19 -10.40 -8.17
C ALA A 128 -4.15 -10.20 -9.28
N TYR A 129 -3.32 -9.18 -9.15
CA TYR A 129 -2.29 -8.89 -10.15
C TYR A 129 -1.14 -9.91 -10.09
N LEU A 130 -0.59 -10.15 -8.91
CA LEU A 130 0.59 -11.02 -8.79
C LEU A 130 0.28 -12.47 -9.10
N GLU A 131 -0.87 -12.97 -8.68
CA GLU A 131 -1.22 -14.38 -8.90
C GLU A 131 -1.88 -14.64 -10.23
N TYR A 132 -2.68 -13.69 -10.74
CA TYR A 132 -3.54 -13.93 -11.89
C TYR A 132 -3.36 -12.94 -13.04
N GLY A 133 -2.54 -11.92 -12.87
CA GLY A 133 -2.36 -10.90 -13.91
C GLY A 133 -3.59 -10.05 -14.18
N ILE A 134 -4.52 -9.98 -13.21
CA ILE A 134 -5.77 -9.24 -13.35
C ILE A 134 -5.61 -7.84 -12.79
N PHE A 135 -6.02 -6.83 -13.58
CA PHE A 135 -6.02 -5.44 -13.14
C PHE A 135 -7.36 -5.14 -12.47
N LEU A 136 -7.53 -5.67 -11.24
CA LEU A 136 -8.78 -5.59 -10.50
C LEU A 136 -9.17 -4.15 -10.15
N ARG A 137 -8.17 -3.29 -9.94
CA ARG A 137 -8.40 -1.90 -9.54
C ARG A 137 -8.92 -1.01 -10.67
N LYS A 138 -8.82 -1.47 -11.91
CA LYS A 138 -9.27 -0.68 -13.06
C LYS A 138 -10.77 -0.37 -12.92
N GLY A 139 -11.09 0.92 -12.89
CA GLY A 139 -12.47 1.38 -12.75
C GLY A 139 -13.07 1.24 -11.36
N ALA A 140 -12.37 0.60 -10.40
CA ALA A 140 -12.91 0.30 -9.08
C ALA A 140 -13.23 1.56 -8.26
N PHE A 141 -12.53 2.65 -8.51
CA PHE A 141 -12.68 3.90 -7.76
C PHE A 141 -13.04 5.09 -8.66
N ASP A 142 -13.55 4.82 -9.84
CA ASP A 142 -13.96 5.89 -10.76
C ASP A 142 -15.06 6.77 -10.15
N PHE A 143 -15.89 6.21 -9.26
CA PHE A 143 -16.93 6.98 -8.57
C PHE A 143 -16.37 8.12 -7.71
N MET A 144 -15.08 8.07 -7.37
CA MET A 144 -14.42 9.10 -6.57
C MET A 144 -13.94 10.29 -7.39
N ARG A 145 -13.93 10.17 -8.70
CA ARG A 145 -13.53 11.28 -9.58
C ARG A 145 -14.60 12.35 -9.57
N LYS A 146 -14.17 13.60 -9.43
CA LYS A 146 -15.06 14.74 -9.55
C LYS A 146 -15.09 15.20 -11.01
N ASN A 147 -16.29 15.34 -11.53
CA ASN A 147 -16.46 15.85 -12.89
C ASN A 147 -16.45 17.38 -12.89
#